data_9850207fe35ff82b5d242c4bb303b208
#
_entry.id   9850207fe35ff82b5d242c4bb303b208
#
_cell.length_a   1.000
_cell.length_b   1.000
_cell.length_c   1.000
_cell.angle_alpha   90.00
_cell.angle_beta   90.00
_cell.angle_gamma   90.00
#
_symmetry.space_group_name_H-M   'P 1'
#
loop_
_entity.id
_entity.type
_entity.pdbx_description
1 polymer ?
#
loop_
_entity_poly.entity_id
_entity_poly.type
_entity_poly.pdbx_seq_one_letter_code
_entity_poly.pdbx_strand_id
1 'polypeptide(L)'
;MRVIASLFTCMAAVALLAACASQASKDQTLSAPALYKSIQANMAARNFKTAIGRLQTLEARFPFDIYGTQAQLDLIYANYMNGDDDTAEDSADRFIREHPRHSDVDYAYYMKGVAYFDKTPGPFTRLFGHDTFQRDPSNAQKSFQAFQLLLLKFPDTKYAADARQRMIFLRDRLANYEWAVADYYMRRGAWISAIQRADIIINHYQLTPRTKDALQILTTAYTRLGLTHLAADTSKVLE
;
A
#
# COMPACT_ATOMS: atom_id res chain seq x y z
N MET A 1 -39.87 13.55 -33.97
CA MET A 1 -39.58 12.91 -32.66
C MET A 1 -38.08 12.88 -32.32
N ARG A 2 -37.13 12.65 -33.20
CA ARG A 2 -35.69 12.63 -32.93
C ARG A 2 -35.09 13.96 -32.45
N VAL A 3 -35.55 15.10 -32.96
CA VAL A 3 -35.05 16.45 -32.60
C VAL A 3 -35.46 16.86 -31.18
N ILE A 4 -36.65 16.47 -30.74
CA ILE A 4 -37.16 16.79 -29.38
C ILE A 4 -36.40 15.97 -28.32
N ALA A 5 -36.07 14.71 -28.61
CA ALA A 5 -35.26 13.87 -27.73
C ALA A 5 -33.82 14.40 -27.55
N SER A 6 -33.23 14.94 -28.64
CA SER A 6 -31.89 15.56 -28.59
C SER A 6 -31.86 16.85 -27.81
N LEU A 7 -32.92 17.66 -27.85
CA LEU A 7 -33.04 18.88 -27.03
C LEU A 7 -33.20 18.56 -25.53
N PHE A 8 -33.93 17.52 -25.15
CA PHE A 8 -34.07 17.10 -23.76
C PHE A 8 -32.75 16.55 -23.17
N THR A 9 -31.96 15.81 -23.96
CA THR A 9 -30.64 15.33 -23.49
C THR A 9 -29.63 16.45 -23.34
N CYS A 10 -29.61 17.46 -24.23
CA CYS A 10 -28.76 18.65 -24.06
C CYS A 10 -29.15 19.46 -22.82
N MET A 11 -30.44 19.66 -22.57
CA MET A 11 -30.93 20.46 -21.43
C MET A 11 -30.66 19.75 -20.09
N ALA A 12 -30.74 18.41 -20.05
CA ALA A 12 -30.35 17.62 -18.87
C ALA A 12 -28.83 17.68 -18.59
N ALA A 13 -27.99 17.65 -19.64
CA ALA A 13 -26.53 17.79 -19.50
C ALA A 13 -26.12 19.18 -18.99
N VAL A 14 -26.76 20.24 -19.46
CA VAL A 14 -26.51 21.62 -19.00
C VAL A 14 -26.95 21.81 -17.53
N ALA A 15 -28.06 21.21 -17.11
CA ALA A 15 -28.54 21.27 -15.74
C ALA A 15 -27.58 20.54 -14.76
N LEU A 16 -26.96 19.43 -15.18
CA LEU A 16 -25.96 18.69 -14.38
C LEU A 16 -24.66 19.50 -14.23
N LEU A 17 -24.22 20.20 -15.25
CA LEU A 17 -23.02 21.05 -15.19
C LEU A 17 -23.26 22.29 -14.31
N ALA A 18 -24.44 22.88 -14.32
CA ALA A 18 -24.81 24.02 -13.47
C ALA A 18 -24.89 23.64 -11.98
N ALA A 19 -25.28 22.41 -11.64
CA ALA A 19 -25.32 21.92 -10.26
C ALA A 19 -23.92 21.78 -9.65
N CYS A 20 -22.93 21.28 -10.41
CA CYS A 20 -21.53 21.19 -9.96
C CYS A 20 -20.89 22.57 -9.76
N ALA A 21 -21.17 23.53 -10.65
CA ALA A 21 -20.64 24.90 -10.55
C ALA A 21 -21.20 25.64 -9.33
N SER A 22 -22.48 25.43 -8.98
CA SER A 22 -23.11 26.06 -7.81
C SER A 22 -22.57 25.55 -6.47
N GLN A 23 -22.15 24.29 -6.42
CA GLN A 23 -21.57 23.70 -5.22
C GLN A 23 -20.15 24.25 -4.95
N ALA A 24 -19.32 24.31 -5.98
CA ALA A 24 -17.97 24.87 -5.89
C ALA A 24 -17.99 26.34 -5.43
N SER A 25 -18.95 27.15 -5.89
CA SER A 25 -19.08 28.54 -5.46
C SER A 25 -19.52 28.69 -4.01
N LYS A 26 -20.36 27.78 -3.50
CA LYS A 26 -20.75 27.78 -2.07
C LYS A 26 -19.58 27.39 -1.17
N ASP A 27 -18.79 26.40 -1.55
CA ASP A 27 -17.64 25.97 -0.76
C ASP A 27 -16.57 27.09 -0.63
N GLN A 28 -16.49 28.00 -1.61
CA GLN A 28 -15.60 29.17 -1.57
C GLN A 28 -16.03 30.27 -0.58
N THR A 29 -17.27 30.28 -0.12
CA THR A 29 -17.78 31.28 0.84
C THR A 29 -17.77 30.78 2.27
N LEU A 30 -17.62 29.48 2.50
CA LEU A 30 -17.66 28.91 3.85
C LEU A 30 -16.40 29.26 4.64
N SER A 31 -16.54 29.42 5.97
CA SER A 31 -15.42 29.46 6.91
C SER A 31 -14.76 28.06 7.01
N ALA A 32 -13.49 27.98 7.46
CA ALA A 32 -12.79 26.73 7.62
C ALA A 32 -13.54 25.69 8.48
N PRO A 33 -14.10 26.02 9.67
CA PRO A 33 -14.89 25.08 10.45
C PRO A 33 -16.15 24.61 9.74
N ALA A 34 -16.85 25.50 9.01
CA ALA A 34 -18.08 25.15 8.29
C ALA A 34 -17.80 24.23 7.10
N LEU A 35 -16.72 24.52 6.36
CA LEU A 35 -16.27 23.67 5.25
C LEU A 35 -15.84 22.30 5.78
N TYR A 36 -15.07 22.25 6.87
CA TYR A 36 -14.62 20.99 7.47
C TYR A 36 -15.81 20.15 7.97
N LYS A 37 -16.82 20.77 8.61
CA LYS A 37 -18.04 20.06 8.99
C LYS A 37 -18.75 19.42 7.80
N SER A 38 -18.79 20.11 6.66
CA SER A 38 -19.39 19.56 5.43
C SER A 38 -18.56 18.41 4.84
N ILE A 39 -17.23 18.46 4.98
CA ILE A 39 -16.31 17.39 4.60
C ILE A 39 -16.58 16.14 5.43
N GLN A 40 -16.64 16.26 6.75
CA GLN A 40 -16.94 15.16 7.66
C GLN A 40 -18.26 14.48 7.32
N ALA A 41 -19.32 15.26 6.99
CA ALA A 41 -20.59 14.71 6.55
C ALA A 41 -20.48 13.89 5.25
N ASN A 42 -19.67 14.34 4.28
CA ASN A 42 -19.43 13.57 3.04
C ASN A 42 -18.62 12.29 3.30
N MET A 43 -17.60 12.35 4.16
CA MET A 43 -16.83 11.18 4.55
C MET A 43 -17.69 10.13 5.25
N ALA A 44 -18.56 10.56 6.18
CA ALA A 44 -19.52 9.70 6.87
C ALA A 44 -20.52 9.06 5.90
N ALA A 45 -20.95 9.79 4.88
CA ALA A 45 -21.81 9.31 3.79
C ALA A 45 -21.06 8.49 2.72
N ARG A 46 -19.74 8.25 2.89
CA ARG A 46 -18.85 7.58 1.92
C ARG A 46 -18.77 8.26 0.55
N ASN A 47 -19.10 9.56 0.48
CA ASN A 47 -18.97 10.38 -0.73
C ASN A 47 -17.53 10.90 -0.85
N PHE A 48 -16.56 9.99 -0.94
CA PHE A 48 -15.13 10.33 -0.89
C PHE A 48 -14.69 11.26 -2.01
N LYS A 49 -15.21 11.09 -3.22
CA LYS A 49 -14.89 11.98 -4.34
C LYS A 49 -15.25 13.45 -4.05
N THR A 50 -16.41 13.70 -3.46
CA THR A 50 -16.84 15.06 -3.06
C THR A 50 -16.00 15.55 -1.87
N ALA A 51 -15.71 14.67 -0.90
CA ALA A 51 -14.87 14.99 0.24
C ALA A 51 -13.46 15.42 -0.19
N ILE A 52 -12.84 14.70 -1.13
CA ILE A 52 -11.50 15.02 -1.68
C ILE A 52 -11.48 16.44 -2.28
N GLY A 53 -12.43 16.78 -3.15
CA GLY A 53 -12.47 18.13 -3.73
C GLY A 53 -12.63 19.25 -2.70
N ARG A 54 -13.40 19.00 -1.64
CA ARG A 54 -13.56 19.94 -0.53
C ARG A 54 -12.34 20.02 0.37
N LEU A 55 -11.67 18.90 0.64
CA LEU A 55 -10.41 18.85 1.39
C LEU A 55 -9.33 19.66 0.68
N GLN A 56 -9.20 19.50 -0.64
CA GLN A 56 -8.29 20.30 -1.45
C GLN A 56 -8.63 21.79 -1.42
N THR A 57 -9.92 22.14 -1.44
CA THR A 57 -10.37 23.52 -1.30
C THR A 57 -10.03 24.08 0.09
N LEU A 58 -10.21 23.29 1.14
CA LEU A 58 -9.90 23.69 2.51
C LEU A 58 -8.40 23.93 2.69
N GLU A 59 -7.57 23.00 2.22
CA GLU A 59 -6.11 23.13 2.24
C GLU A 59 -5.64 24.38 1.48
N ALA A 60 -6.14 24.60 0.27
CA ALA A 60 -5.74 25.72 -0.57
C ALA A 60 -6.13 27.09 0.02
N ARG A 61 -7.28 27.17 0.69
CA ARG A 61 -7.79 28.43 1.26
C ARG A 61 -7.24 28.73 2.66
N PHE A 62 -6.93 27.71 3.43
CA PHE A 62 -6.53 27.81 4.83
C PHE A 62 -5.27 26.99 5.14
N PRO A 63 -4.16 27.21 4.42
CA PRO A 63 -2.98 26.32 4.50
C PRO A 63 -2.29 26.37 5.88
N PHE A 64 -2.46 27.45 6.61
CA PHE A 64 -1.83 27.65 7.94
C PHE A 64 -2.79 27.46 9.11
N ASP A 65 -4.03 27.05 8.83
CA ASP A 65 -5.04 26.75 9.85
C ASP A 65 -4.91 25.28 10.28
N ILE A 66 -5.36 24.99 11.51
CA ILE A 66 -5.43 23.62 12.02
C ILE A 66 -6.28 22.72 11.11
N TYR A 67 -7.34 23.28 10.50
CA TYR A 67 -8.19 22.57 9.55
C TYR A 67 -7.48 22.31 8.22
N GLY A 68 -6.54 23.14 7.81
CA GLY A 68 -5.71 22.91 6.62
C GLY A 68 -4.78 21.72 6.82
N THR A 69 -4.09 21.66 7.96
CA THR A 69 -3.23 20.53 8.30
C THR A 69 -4.05 19.23 8.47
N GLN A 70 -5.23 19.32 9.11
CA GLN A 70 -6.12 18.17 9.24
C GLN A 70 -6.64 17.70 7.88
N ALA A 71 -6.90 18.63 6.96
CA ALA A 71 -7.34 18.29 5.61
C ALA A 71 -6.29 17.44 4.86
N GLN A 72 -5.01 17.70 5.05
CA GLN A 72 -3.94 16.89 4.47
C GLN A 72 -3.97 15.45 5.00
N LEU A 73 -4.20 15.24 6.30
CA LEU A 73 -4.35 13.91 6.88
C LEU A 73 -5.61 13.20 6.36
N ASP A 74 -6.72 13.93 6.31
CA ASP A 74 -8.00 13.39 5.83
C ASP A 74 -7.94 13.05 4.33
N LEU A 75 -7.12 13.78 3.52
CA LEU A 75 -6.88 13.47 2.11
C LEU A 75 -6.22 12.10 1.93
N ILE A 76 -5.31 11.71 2.81
CA ILE A 76 -4.70 10.37 2.75
C ILE A 76 -5.78 9.30 2.84
N TYR A 77 -6.67 9.42 3.84
CA TYR A 77 -7.76 8.48 4.06
C TYR A 77 -8.80 8.51 2.94
N ALA A 78 -9.21 9.72 2.51
CA ALA A 78 -10.25 9.89 1.51
C ALA A 78 -9.82 9.33 0.14
N ASN A 79 -8.56 9.53 -0.28
CA ASN A 79 -8.00 8.96 -1.50
C ASN A 79 -7.95 7.44 -1.42
N TYR A 80 -7.45 6.88 -0.29
CA TYR A 80 -7.43 5.44 -0.06
C TYR A 80 -8.84 4.83 -0.14
N MET A 81 -9.82 5.42 0.54
CA MET A 81 -11.20 4.93 0.53
C MET A 81 -11.91 5.14 -0.82
N ASN A 82 -11.42 6.05 -1.65
CA ASN A 82 -11.87 6.24 -3.03
C ASN A 82 -11.26 5.21 -4.01
N GLY A 83 -10.30 4.39 -3.53
CA GLY A 83 -9.57 3.41 -4.33
C GLY A 83 -8.42 4.00 -5.15
N ASP A 84 -7.98 5.21 -4.81
CA ASP A 84 -6.85 5.90 -5.43
C ASP A 84 -5.61 5.78 -4.52
N ASP A 85 -5.08 4.57 -4.45
CA ASP A 85 -3.97 4.23 -3.55
C ASP A 85 -2.68 4.98 -3.88
N ASP A 86 -2.43 5.30 -5.16
CA ASP A 86 -1.25 6.07 -5.57
C ASP A 86 -1.31 7.49 -5.04
N THR A 87 -2.47 8.14 -5.17
CA THR A 87 -2.67 9.50 -4.63
C THR A 87 -2.69 9.50 -3.09
N ALA A 88 -3.18 8.43 -2.45
CA ALA A 88 -3.11 8.28 -1.00
C ALA A 88 -1.66 8.19 -0.50
N GLU A 89 -0.81 7.42 -1.21
CA GLU A 89 0.63 7.34 -0.93
C GLU A 89 1.33 8.70 -1.08
N ASP A 90 1.11 9.37 -2.20
CA ASP A 90 1.70 10.70 -2.48
C ASP A 90 1.29 11.72 -1.41
N SER A 91 0.02 11.68 -0.97
CA SER A 91 -0.51 12.52 0.10
C SER A 91 0.16 12.22 1.44
N ALA A 92 0.38 10.94 1.76
CA ALA A 92 1.08 10.53 2.97
C ALA A 92 2.55 10.98 2.96
N ASP A 93 3.26 10.80 1.84
CA ASP A 93 4.64 11.26 1.69
C ASP A 93 4.77 12.77 1.77
N ARG A 94 3.82 13.50 1.21
CA ARG A 94 3.78 14.95 1.34
C ARG A 94 3.60 15.38 2.79
N PHE A 95 2.62 14.80 3.50
CA PHE A 95 2.39 15.11 4.92
C PHE A 95 3.62 14.82 5.78
N ILE A 96 4.27 13.68 5.58
CA ILE A 96 5.48 13.29 6.31
C ILE A 96 6.63 14.30 6.09
N ARG A 97 6.77 14.83 4.86
CA ARG A 97 7.80 15.82 4.54
C ARG A 97 7.48 17.20 5.12
N GLU A 98 6.21 17.63 5.04
CA GLU A 98 5.78 18.97 5.47
C GLU A 98 5.60 19.07 6.99
N HIS A 99 5.18 17.96 7.63
CA HIS A 99 4.83 17.92 9.05
C HIS A 99 5.54 16.79 9.82
N PRO A 100 6.89 16.68 9.79
CA PRO A 100 7.64 15.55 10.35
C PRO A 100 7.53 15.41 11.87
N ARG A 101 7.07 16.46 12.57
CA ARG A 101 6.90 16.49 14.04
C ARG A 101 5.43 16.56 14.47
N HIS A 102 4.50 16.39 13.54
CA HIS A 102 3.07 16.40 13.90
C HIS A 102 2.72 15.19 14.75
N SER A 103 1.78 15.35 15.70
CA SER A 103 1.33 14.26 16.60
C SER A 103 0.85 13.02 15.85
N ASP A 104 0.21 13.20 14.71
CA ASP A 104 -0.36 12.13 13.89
C ASP A 104 0.50 11.80 12.66
N VAL A 105 1.79 12.12 12.66
CA VAL A 105 2.67 11.74 11.55
C VAL A 105 2.82 10.22 11.42
N ASP A 106 2.71 9.49 12.53
CA ASP A 106 2.67 8.03 12.56
C ASP A 106 1.49 7.46 11.76
N TYR A 107 0.34 8.14 11.76
CA TYR A 107 -0.80 7.80 10.91
C TYR A 107 -0.45 7.86 9.42
N ALA A 108 0.26 8.89 8.98
CA ALA A 108 0.68 9.01 7.58
C ALA A 108 1.63 7.88 7.18
N TYR A 109 2.60 7.52 8.04
CA TYR A 109 3.46 6.34 7.82
C TYR A 109 2.65 5.03 7.75
N TYR A 110 1.66 4.87 8.63
CA TYR A 110 0.79 3.71 8.65
C TYR A 110 -0.02 3.60 7.36
N MET A 111 -0.69 4.68 6.95
CA MET A 111 -1.52 4.70 5.74
C MET A 111 -0.72 4.48 4.46
N LYS A 112 0.52 4.94 4.40
CA LYS A 112 1.44 4.60 3.31
C LYS A 112 1.65 3.08 3.20
N GLY A 113 1.86 2.41 4.34
CA GLY A 113 1.97 0.94 4.37
C GLY A 113 0.69 0.25 3.92
N VAL A 114 -0.47 0.77 4.33
CA VAL A 114 -1.80 0.23 3.97
C VAL A 114 -2.09 0.38 2.48
N ALA A 115 -1.82 1.54 1.88
CA ALA A 115 -2.03 1.79 0.46
C ALA A 115 -1.26 0.78 -0.42
N TYR A 116 0.00 0.49 -0.08
CA TYR A 116 0.77 -0.56 -0.77
C TYR A 116 0.28 -1.97 -0.44
N PHE A 117 -0.21 -2.19 0.79
CA PHE A 117 -0.69 -3.50 1.21
C PHE A 117 -1.89 -3.96 0.39
N ASP A 118 -2.86 -3.09 0.12
CA ASP A 118 -4.09 -3.42 -0.60
C ASP A 118 -3.86 -3.66 -2.09
N LYS A 119 -2.78 -3.12 -2.67
CA LYS A 119 -2.30 -3.50 -4.01
C LYS A 119 -1.73 -4.92 -4.06
N THR A 120 -1.49 -5.52 -2.89
CA THR A 120 -0.93 -6.85 -2.78
C THR A 120 -2.04 -7.90 -2.87
N PRO A 121 -2.01 -8.86 -3.80
CA PRO A 121 -3.05 -9.89 -3.91
C PRO A 121 -3.26 -10.65 -2.60
N GLY A 122 -4.49 -10.64 -2.11
CA GLY A 122 -4.86 -11.26 -0.85
C GLY A 122 -4.98 -12.81 -0.93
N PRO A 123 -5.22 -13.47 0.22
CA PRO A 123 -5.31 -14.93 0.30
C PRO A 123 -6.46 -15.53 -0.54
N PHE A 124 -7.53 -14.77 -0.79
CA PHE A 124 -8.69 -15.23 -1.58
C PHE A 124 -8.42 -15.34 -3.09
N THR A 125 -7.38 -14.68 -3.62
CA THR A 125 -7.02 -14.81 -5.04
C THR A 125 -6.52 -16.20 -5.39
N ARG A 126 -6.13 -17.02 -4.41
CA ARG A 126 -5.78 -18.44 -4.58
C ARG A 126 -6.97 -19.31 -5.04
N LEU A 127 -8.20 -18.97 -4.64
CA LEU A 127 -9.40 -19.71 -5.02
C LEU A 127 -9.70 -19.66 -6.52
N PHE A 128 -9.14 -18.65 -7.23
CA PHE A 128 -9.35 -18.46 -8.66
C PHE A 128 -8.19 -18.97 -9.52
N GLY A 129 -7.29 -19.80 -8.98
CA GLY A 129 -6.24 -20.51 -9.74
C GLY A 129 -5.11 -19.62 -10.29
N HIS A 130 -5.02 -18.37 -9.87
CA HIS A 130 -3.90 -17.51 -10.22
C HIS A 130 -2.76 -17.71 -9.21
N ASP A 131 -1.63 -18.17 -9.70
CA ASP A 131 -0.41 -18.32 -8.92
C ASP A 131 0.14 -16.94 -8.53
N THR A 132 -0.38 -16.45 -7.38
CA THR A 132 -0.11 -15.09 -6.88
C THR A 132 1.36 -14.87 -6.48
N PHE A 133 2.13 -15.98 -6.38
CA PHE A 133 3.54 -15.93 -5.99
C PHE A 133 4.48 -15.50 -7.12
N GLN A 134 4.03 -15.56 -8.38
CA GLN A 134 4.83 -15.17 -9.55
C GLN A 134 4.62 -13.70 -9.96
N ARG A 135 3.72 -12.98 -9.28
CA ARG A 135 3.48 -11.56 -9.56
C ARG A 135 4.53 -10.69 -8.89
N ASP A 136 4.80 -9.56 -9.52
CA ASP A 136 5.72 -8.53 -9.03
C ASP A 136 5.56 -8.27 -7.53
N PRO A 137 6.61 -8.50 -6.72
CA PRO A 137 6.57 -8.32 -5.27
C PRO A 137 6.76 -6.87 -4.83
N SER A 138 6.94 -5.91 -5.75
CA SER A 138 7.37 -4.55 -5.41
C SER A 138 6.41 -3.84 -4.45
N ASN A 139 5.11 -3.97 -4.61
CA ASN A 139 4.15 -3.39 -3.67
C ASN A 139 4.24 -4.04 -2.28
N ALA A 140 4.44 -5.36 -2.22
CA ALA A 140 4.63 -6.05 -0.94
C ALA A 140 5.92 -5.61 -0.24
N GLN A 141 7.01 -5.40 -0.99
CA GLN A 141 8.27 -4.87 -0.46
C GLN A 141 8.10 -3.43 0.05
N LYS A 142 7.46 -2.56 -0.72
CA LYS A 142 7.19 -1.16 -0.31
C LYS A 142 6.32 -1.10 0.94
N SER A 143 5.27 -1.91 1.00
CA SER A 143 4.40 -2.02 2.18
C SER A 143 5.19 -2.47 3.41
N PHE A 144 5.99 -3.53 3.28
CA PHE A 144 6.83 -4.04 4.36
C PHE A 144 7.80 -2.98 4.88
N GLN A 145 8.47 -2.27 3.98
CA GLN A 145 9.40 -1.19 4.32
C GLN A 145 8.69 -0.01 5.01
N ALA A 146 7.49 0.36 4.55
CA ALA A 146 6.71 1.43 5.17
C ALA A 146 6.32 1.07 6.61
N PHE A 147 5.81 -0.15 6.85
CA PHE A 147 5.51 -0.61 8.21
C PHE A 147 6.75 -0.78 9.07
N GLN A 148 7.85 -1.26 8.51
CA GLN A 148 9.13 -1.35 9.23
C GLN A 148 9.60 0.03 9.68
N LEU A 149 9.53 1.04 8.81
CA LEU A 149 9.90 2.41 9.13
C LEU A 149 8.97 3.03 10.17
N LEU A 150 7.66 2.75 10.09
CA LEU A 150 6.69 3.14 11.11
C LEU A 150 7.11 2.62 12.50
N LEU A 151 7.35 1.32 12.61
CA LEU A 151 7.69 0.68 13.90
C LEU A 151 9.06 1.10 14.43
N LEU A 152 9.99 1.42 13.53
CA LEU A 152 11.32 1.95 13.91
C LEU A 152 11.23 3.35 14.50
N LYS A 153 10.42 4.23 13.88
CA LYS A 153 10.28 5.64 14.29
C LYS A 153 9.30 5.82 15.44
N PHE A 154 8.24 5.01 15.47
CA PHE A 154 7.11 5.13 16.39
C PHE A 154 6.77 3.75 16.98
N PRO A 155 7.65 3.17 17.86
CA PRO A 155 7.46 1.81 18.37
C PRO A 155 6.16 1.64 19.17
N ASP A 156 5.70 2.70 19.83
CA ASP A 156 4.52 2.73 20.70
C ASP A 156 3.25 3.29 20.00
N THR A 157 3.28 3.43 18.68
CA THR A 157 2.10 3.90 17.94
C THR A 157 0.91 2.95 18.14
N LYS A 158 -0.29 3.51 18.17
CA LYS A 158 -1.54 2.72 18.23
C LYS A 158 -1.71 1.76 17.04
N TYR A 159 -0.97 1.98 15.95
CA TYR A 159 -0.99 1.14 14.75
C TYR A 159 0.01 -0.02 14.81
N ALA A 160 0.84 -0.11 15.86
CA ALA A 160 1.95 -1.07 15.92
C ALA A 160 1.49 -2.52 15.83
N ALA A 161 0.38 -2.89 16.48
CA ALA A 161 -0.13 -4.26 16.49
C ALA A 161 -0.57 -4.70 15.08
N ASP A 162 -1.37 -3.88 14.39
CA ASP A 162 -1.82 -4.16 13.03
C ASP A 162 -0.66 -4.17 12.04
N ALA A 163 0.25 -3.20 12.11
CA ALA A 163 1.44 -3.14 11.27
C ALA A 163 2.29 -4.41 11.38
N ARG A 164 2.55 -4.91 12.61
CA ARG A 164 3.29 -6.17 12.82
C ARG A 164 2.57 -7.37 12.20
N GLN A 165 1.26 -7.45 12.33
CA GLN A 165 0.48 -8.55 11.74
C GLN A 165 0.55 -8.53 10.21
N ARG A 166 0.42 -7.36 9.59
CA ARG A 166 0.59 -7.19 8.14
C ARG A 166 2.00 -7.52 7.70
N MET A 167 3.02 -7.14 8.45
CA MET A 167 4.42 -7.48 8.15
C MET A 167 4.67 -8.98 8.17
N ILE A 168 4.05 -9.75 9.06
CA ILE A 168 4.14 -11.22 9.05
C ILE A 168 3.61 -11.77 7.73
N PHE A 169 2.42 -11.35 7.30
CA PHE A 169 1.83 -11.75 6.03
C PHE A 169 2.71 -11.38 4.83
N LEU A 170 3.22 -10.14 4.81
CA LEU A 170 4.09 -9.65 3.72
C LEU A 170 5.40 -10.44 3.65
N ARG A 171 6.02 -10.72 4.80
CA ARG A 171 7.25 -11.52 4.88
C ARG A 171 7.05 -12.92 4.31
N ASP A 172 5.97 -13.60 4.69
CA ASP A 172 5.66 -14.93 4.16
C ASP A 172 5.40 -14.88 2.64
N ARG A 173 4.74 -13.83 2.15
CA ARG A 173 4.52 -13.63 0.73
C ARG A 173 5.82 -13.42 -0.04
N LEU A 174 6.71 -12.55 0.47
CA LEU A 174 8.00 -12.26 -0.14
C LEU A 174 8.90 -13.51 -0.16
N ALA A 175 8.93 -14.28 0.94
CA ALA A 175 9.65 -15.55 0.99
C ALA A 175 9.10 -16.57 -0.03
N ASN A 176 7.78 -16.64 -0.20
CA ASN A 176 7.15 -17.51 -1.21
C ASN A 176 7.54 -17.11 -2.64
N TYR A 177 7.63 -15.81 -2.92
CA TYR A 177 8.09 -15.32 -4.22
C TYR A 177 9.54 -15.74 -4.50
N GLU A 178 10.46 -15.46 -3.59
CA GLU A 178 11.88 -15.83 -3.76
C GLU A 178 12.07 -17.36 -3.89
N TRP A 179 11.30 -18.12 -3.12
CA TRP A 179 11.31 -19.58 -3.24
C TRP A 179 10.83 -20.04 -4.64
N ALA A 180 9.76 -19.50 -5.16
CA ALA A 180 9.25 -19.88 -6.48
C ALA A 180 10.26 -19.56 -7.59
N VAL A 181 10.97 -18.43 -7.47
CA VAL A 181 12.05 -18.06 -8.40
C VAL A 181 13.26 -18.99 -8.25
N ALA A 182 13.64 -19.34 -7.01
CA ALA A 182 14.73 -20.29 -6.74
C ALA A 182 14.42 -21.67 -7.33
N ASP A 183 13.20 -22.20 -7.11
CA ASP A 183 12.74 -23.48 -7.66
C ASP A 183 12.75 -23.50 -9.20
N TYR A 184 12.35 -22.39 -9.82
CA TYR A 184 12.45 -22.23 -11.27
C TYR A 184 13.90 -22.37 -11.76
N TYR A 185 14.87 -21.74 -11.08
CA TYR A 185 16.29 -21.86 -11.43
C TYR A 185 16.84 -23.27 -11.14
N MET A 186 16.41 -23.92 -10.05
CA MET A 186 16.77 -25.30 -9.75
C MET A 186 16.39 -26.26 -10.89
N ARG A 187 15.15 -26.17 -11.39
CA ARG A 187 14.66 -26.98 -12.51
C ARG A 187 15.43 -26.77 -13.82
N ARG A 188 16.06 -25.61 -13.99
CA ARG A 188 16.89 -25.26 -15.15
C ARG A 188 18.38 -25.59 -14.98
N GLY A 189 18.81 -26.09 -13.82
CA GLY A 189 20.21 -26.32 -13.51
C GLY A 189 21.04 -25.04 -13.32
N ALA A 190 20.37 -23.88 -13.15
CA ALA A 190 21.04 -22.60 -12.92
C ALA A 190 21.34 -22.44 -11.41
N TRP A 191 22.24 -23.28 -10.89
CA TRP A 191 22.51 -23.46 -9.47
C TRP A 191 22.90 -22.16 -8.77
N ILE A 192 23.74 -21.30 -9.38
CA ILE A 192 24.18 -20.03 -8.79
C ILE A 192 22.99 -19.08 -8.60
N SER A 193 22.13 -18.98 -9.60
CA SER A 193 20.93 -18.13 -9.50
C SER A 193 19.95 -18.65 -8.44
N ALA A 194 19.81 -19.98 -8.31
CA ALA A 194 18.99 -20.59 -7.26
C ALA A 194 19.54 -20.27 -5.86
N ILE A 195 20.87 -20.37 -5.67
CA ILE A 195 21.54 -19.98 -4.41
C ILE A 195 21.25 -18.54 -4.06
N GLN A 196 21.42 -17.59 -4.99
CA GLN A 196 21.17 -16.17 -4.74
C GLN A 196 19.76 -15.91 -4.24
N ARG A 197 18.75 -16.59 -4.80
CA ARG A 197 17.36 -16.45 -4.36
C ARG A 197 17.08 -17.11 -3.01
N ALA A 198 17.65 -18.28 -2.76
CA ALA A 198 17.53 -18.95 -1.47
C ALA A 198 18.21 -18.15 -0.35
N ASP A 199 19.35 -17.53 -0.62
CA ASP A 199 20.07 -16.67 0.32
C ASP A 199 19.23 -15.45 0.73
N ILE A 200 18.43 -14.88 -0.16
CA ILE A 200 17.49 -13.78 0.20
C ILE A 200 16.52 -14.25 1.28
N ILE A 201 15.99 -15.48 1.17
CA ILE A 201 15.08 -16.03 2.19
C ILE A 201 15.78 -16.17 3.53
N ILE A 202 16.99 -16.75 3.53
CA ILE A 202 17.76 -16.99 4.76
C ILE A 202 18.18 -15.68 5.44
N ASN A 203 18.53 -14.65 4.66
CA ASN A 203 19.03 -13.40 5.22
C ASN A 203 17.94 -12.39 5.58
N HIS A 204 16.80 -12.37 4.85
CA HIS A 204 15.80 -11.33 4.99
C HIS A 204 14.40 -11.82 5.41
N TYR A 205 14.09 -13.10 5.22
CA TYR A 205 12.76 -13.67 5.47
C TYR A 205 12.79 -14.87 6.41
N GLN A 206 13.64 -14.79 7.42
CA GLN A 206 13.74 -15.80 8.48
C GLN A 206 12.38 -15.95 9.20
N LEU A 207 12.19 -17.11 9.86
CA LEU A 207 10.95 -17.45 10.57
C LEU A 207 9.73 -17.59 9.65
N THR A 208 9.96 -17.87 8.36
CA THR A 208 8.91 -18.27 7.43
C THR A 208 8.96 -19.77 7.17
N PRO A 209 7.85 -20.41 6.74
CA PRO A 209 7.89 -21.81 6.34
C PRO A 209 8.91 -22.11 5.22
N ARG A 210 9.25 -21.09 4.40
CA ARG A 210 10.20 -21.21 3.29
C ARG A 210 11.67 -21.23 3.70
N THR A 211 12.00 -20.97 4.97
CA THR A 211 13.38 -21.05 5.46
C THR A 211 13.95 -22.47 5.28
N LYS A 212 13.17 -23.50 5.63
CA LYS A 212 13.58 -24.89 5.45
C LYS A 212 13.74 -25.25 3.99
N ASP A 213 12.81 -24.86 3.14
CA ASP A 213 12.86 -25.10 1.70
C ASP A 213 14.09 -24.42 1.06
N ALA A 214 14.43 -23.21 1.49
CA ALA A 214 15.61 -22.47 1.03
C ALA A 214 16.90 -23.19 1.40
N LEU A 215 17.02 -23.70 2.64
CA LEU A 215 18.19 -24.50 3.06
C LEU A 215 18.33 -25.79 2.21
N GLN A 216 17.22 -26.45 1.86
CA GLN A 216 17.26 -27.62 0.97
C GLN A 216 17.76 -27.27 -0.44
N ILE A 217 17.31 -26.12 -0.98
CA ILE A 217 17.79 -25.60 -2.27
C ILE A 217 19.28 -25.34 -2.19
N LEU A 218 19.77 -24.64 -1.15
CA LEU A 218 21.19 -24.34 -0.94
C LEU A 218 22.04 -25.63 -0.89
N THR A 219 21.65 -26.59 -0.04
CA THR A 219 22.34 -27.86 0.10
C THR A 219 22.46 -28.59 -1.25
N THR A 220 21.34 -28.65 -1.98
CA THR A 220 21.32 -29.34 -3.30
C THR A 220 22.16 -28.57 -4.31
N ALA A 221 22.06 -27.28 -4.41
CA ALA A 221 22.78 -26.45 -5.38
C ALA A 221 24.29 -26.45 -5.09
N TYR A 222 24.72 -26.35 -3.82
CA TYR A 222 26.13 -26.48 -3.43
C TYR A 222 26.70 -27.85 -3.78
N THR A 223 25.94 -28.92 -3.53
CA THR A 223 26.36 -30.29 -3.92
C THR A 223 26.56 -30.39 -5.43
N ARG A 224 25.65 -29.85 -6.25
CA ARG A 224 25.74 -29.85 -7.72
C ARG A 224 26.94 -29.06 -8.26
N LEU A 225 27.37 -28.04 -7.53
CA LEU A 225 28.55 -27.22 -7.86
C LEU A 225 29.85 -27.78 -7.30
N GLY A 226 29.83 -28.91 -6.56
CA GLY A 226 31.01 -29.51 -5.92
C GLY A 226 31.49 -28.71 -4.67
N LEU A 227 30.69 -27.81 -4.15
CA LEU A 227 31.00 -27.01 -2.97
C LEU A 227 30.65 -27.80 -1.69
N THR A 228 31.36 -28.92 -1.47
CA THR A 228 31.01 -29.91 -0.44
C THR A 228 31.01 -29.36 0.98
N HIS A 229 31.88 -28.40 1.30
CA HIS A 229 31.94 -27.77 2.61
C HIS A 229 30.65 -26.97 2.89
N LEU A 230 30.23 -26.13 1.95
CA LEU A 230 29.00 -25.32 2.09
C LEU A 230 27.75 -26.21 2.13
N ALA A 231 27.73 -27.29 1.34
CA ALA A 231 26.62 -28.24 1.38
C ALA A 231 26.52 -28.95 2.76
N ALA A 232 27.65 -29.36 3.34
CA ALA A 232 27.68 -29.99 4.66
C ALA A 232 27.25 -29.02 5.78
N ASP A 233 27.72 -27.78 5.74
CA ASP A 233 27.38 -26.79 6.73
C ASP A 233 25.87 -26.40 6.68
N THR A 234 25.33 -26.25 5.46
CA THR A 234 23.90 -26.00 5.27
C THR A 234 23.04 -27.17 5.72
N SER A 235 23.51 -28.43 5.48
CA SER A 235 22.81 -29.64 5.92
C SER A 235 22.71 -29.75 7.44
N LYS A 236 23.76 -29.35 8.17
CA LYS A 236 23.75 -29.34 9.65
C LYS A 236 22.70 -28.34 10.24
N VAL A 237 22.39 -27.28 9.53
CA VAL A 237 21.36 -26.31 9.97
C VAL A 237 19.95 -26.88 9.74
N LEU A 238 19.80 -27.85 8.84
CA LEU A 238 18.53 -28.53 8.54
C LEU A 238 18.12 -29.59 9.58
N GLU A 239 19.10 -30.17 10.29
CA GLU A 239 18.91 -31.16 11.34
C GLU A 239 18.43 -30.53 12.64
#